data_ca43b4031b235315b0e0a75490f63866
#
_entry.id   ca43b4031b235315b0e0a75490f63866
#
_cell.length_a   1.000
_cell.length_b   1.000
_cell.length_c   1.000
_cell.angle_alpha   90.00
_cell.angle_beta   90.00
_cell.angle_gamma   90.00
#
_symmetry.space_group_name_H-M   'P 1'
#
loop_
_entity.id
_entity.type
_entity.pdbx_description
1 polymer ?
#
loop_
_entity_poly.entity_id
_entity_poly.type
_entity_poly.pdbx_seq_one_letter_code
_entity_poly.pdbx_strand_id
1 'polypeptide(L)'
;MEQTIITEQRILSPGPLTPGQLAAEVQRLTSSPAEWVARVRLDPEGRWYERIHMTDDYEVWLISWLPGQSTGFHDHGVSAGAFGVVWGALEESVATRRGGRPRAATRVTSGDVRSFGPHYVHDVQNSATSSVAVSVHAYSPPLSSMTRYSVTSGGLAVAGTEGAGDW
;
A
#
# COMPACT_ATOMS: atom_id res chain seq x y z
N MET A 1 -1.30 -37.36 -26.48
CA MET A 1 -0.99 -35.96 -26.81
C MET A 1 -1.01 -35.19 -25.46
N GLU A 2 0.16 -35.02 -24.86
CA GLU A 2 0.35 -34.29 -23.63
C GLU A 2 0.42 -32.80 -23.98
N GLN A 3 -0.54 -32.01 -23.49
CA GLN A 3 -0.45 -30.56 -23.58
C GLN A 3 0.50 -30.08 -22.49
N THR A 4 1.70 -29.69 -22.90
CA THR A 4 2.67 -28.97 -22.06
C THR A 4 2.07 -27.62 -21.72
N ILE A 5 1.64 -27.44 -20.45
CA ILE A 5 1.29 -26.13 -19.91
C ILE A 5 2.59 -25.38 -19.69
N ILE A 6 2.93 -24.50 -20.63
CA ILE A 6 4.01 -23.54 -20.45
C ILE A 6 3.49 -22.47 -19.50
N THR A 7 3.84 -22.58 -18.23
CA THR A 7 3.69 -21.47 -17.28
C THR A 7 4.69 -20.40 -17.71
N GLU A 8 4.21 -19.35 -18.36
CA GLU A 8 5.00 -18.15 -18.65
C GLU A 8 5.45 -17.54 -17.32
N GLN A 9 6.62 -17.95 -16.83
CA GLN A 9 7.34 -17.19 -15.83
C GLN A 9 7.73 -15.86 -16.49
N ARG A 10 6.97 -14.81 -16.14
CA ARG A 10 7.27 -13.45 -16.54
C ARG A 10 8.62 -13.08 -15.90
N ILE A 11 9.69 -13.19 -16.68
CA ILE A 11 11.02 -12.73 -16.29
C ILE A 11 10.93 -11.20 -16.21
N LEU A 12 10.69 -10.66 -15.00
CA LEU A 12 10.86 -9.24 -14.73
C LEU A 12 12.34 -8.92 -14.93
N SER A 13 12.64 -7.89 -15.70
CA SER A 13 14.03 -7.42 -15.83
C SER A 13 14.56 -7.07 -14.44
N PRO A 14 15.82 -7.44 -14.11
CA PRO A 14 16.40 -7.07 -12.81
C PRO A 14 16.42 -5.54 -12.65
N GLY A 15 15.99 -5.08 -11.47
CA GLY A 15 15.95 -3.67 -11.11
C GLY A 15 14.60 -3.21 -10.55
N PRO A 16 14.52 -1.97 -10.06
CA PRO A 16 13.30 -1.44 -9.45
C PRO A 16 12.09 -1.50 -10.40
N LEU A 17 10.95 -1.92 -9.86
CA LEU A 17 9.70 -2.03 -10.59
C LEU A 17 9.05 -0.66 -10.78
N THR A 18 8.47 -0.46 -11.96
CA THR A 18 7.65 0.72 -12.24
C THR A 18 6.30 0.66 -11.49
N PRO A 19 5.62 1.81 -11.27
CA PRO A 19 4.27 1.80 -10.68
C PRO A 19 3.28 0.87 -11.38
N GLY A 20 3.37 0.75 -12.72
CA GLY A 20 2.51 -0.15 -13.48
C GLY A 20 2.80 -1.63 -13.24
N GLN A 21 4.07 -2.00 -13.05
CA GLN A 21 4.46 -3.37 -12.70
C GLN A 21 4.03 -3.72 -11.27
N LEU A 22 4.17 -2.79 -10.33
CA LEU A 22 3.66 -2.93 -8.96
C LEU A 22 2.14 -3.08 -8.94
N ALA A 23 1.42 -2.28 -9.72
CA ALA A 23 -0.04 -2.41 -9.86
C ALA A 23 -0.44 -3.78 -10.42
N ALA A 24 0.30 -4.32 -11.38
CA ALA A 24 0.04 -5.65 -11.93
C ALA A 24 0.26 -6.76 -10.88
N GLU A 25 1.30 -6.64 -10.04
CA GLU A 25 1.54 -7.59 -8.96
C GLU A 25 0.46 -7.52 -7.86
N VAL A 26 0.06 -6.32 -7.45
CA VAL A 26 -1.06 -6.12 -6.54
C VAL A 26 -2.35 -6.70 -7.13
N GLN A 27 -2.65 -6.45 -8.41
CA GLN A 27 -3.83 -6.99 -9.08
C GLN A 27 -3.81 -8.53 -9.12
N ARG A 28 -2.65 -9.14 -9.35
CA ARG A 28 -2.48 -10.60 -9.29
C ARG A 28 -2.85 -11.14 -7.90
N LEU A 29 -2.33 -10.52 -6.85
CA LEU A 29 -2.61 -10.91 -5.46
C LEU A 29 -4.07 -10.68 -5.07
N THR A 30 -4.72 -9.60 -5.53
CA THR A 30 -6.16 -9.38 -5.28
C THR A 30 -7.01 -10.52 -5.85
N SER A 31 -6.54 -11.15 -6.91
CA SER A 31 -7.21 -12.28 -7.59
C SER A 31 -6.80 -13.66 -7.05
N SER A 32 -5.90 -13.72 -6.03
CA SER A 32 -5.33 -14.97 -5.50
C SER A 32 -5.50 -15.07 -3.98
N PRO A 33 -6.75 -15.17 -3.45
CA PRO A 33 -6.99 -15.16 -2.00
C PRO A 33 -6.25 -16.26 -1.23
N ALA A 34 -5.97 -17.40 -1.86
CA ALA A 34 -5.24 -18.50 -1.22
C ALA A 34 -3.82 -18.11 -0.76
N GLU A 35 -3.22 -17.07 -1.36
CA GLU A 35 -1.87 -16.63 -1.01
C GLU A 35 -1.82 -15.78 0.27
N TRP A 36 -2.93 -15.19 0.71
CA TRP A 36 -2.92 -14.22 1.80
C TRP A 36 -4.02 -14.43 2.86
N VAL A 37 -5.18 -15.03 2.53
CA VAL A 37 -6.34 -15.05 3.44
C VAL A 37 -6.04 -15.71 4.78
N ALA A 38 -5.25 -16.79 4.80
CA ALA A 38 -4.90 -17.51 6.03
C ALA A 38 -3.93 -16.73 6.95
N ARG A 39 -3.31 -15.69 6.42
CA ARG A 39 -2.34 -14.85 7.15
C ARG A 39 -3.01 -13.70 7.89
N VAL A 40 -4.18 -13.24 7.43
CA VAL A 40 -4.87 -12.07 7.98
C VAL A 40 -5.10 -12.21 9.49
N ARG A 41 -4.70 -11.19 10.24
CA ARG A 41 -4.98 -11.00 11.65
C ARG A 41 -5.62 -9.64 11.84
N LEU A 42 -6.30 -9.44 12.96
CA LEU A 42 -6.89 -8.16 13.35
C LEU A 42 -6.26 -7.73 14.67
N ASP A 43 -5.89 -6.47 14.77
CA ASP A 43 -5.31 -5.89 15.96
C ASP A 43 -6.11 -4.65 16.39
N PRO A 44 -6.74 -4.64 17.57
CA PRO A 44 -7.48 -3.50 18.07
C PRO A 44 -6.60 -2.34 18.53
N GLU A 45 -5.32 -2.60 18.83
CA GLU A 45 -4.38 -1.57 19.32
C GLU A 45 -3.77 -0.77 18.16
N GLY A 46 -3.79 -1.33 16.94
CA GLY A 46 -3.23 -0.69 15.75
C GLY A 46 -3.57 -1.45 14.49
N ARG A 47 -3.06 -0.97 13.37
CA ARG A 47 -3.17 -1.76 12.13
C ARG A 47 -2.25 -2.97 12.20
N TRP A 48 -2.80 -4.16 11.95
CA TRP A 48 -1.95 -5.32 11.74
C TRP A 48 -1.39 -5.30 10.31
N TYR A 49 -0.12 -5.64 10.17
CA TYR A 49 0.55 -5.78 8.88
C TYR A 49 1.61 -6.88 8.91
N GLU A 50 1.79 -7.53 7.78
CA GLU A 50 2.80 -8.59 7.57
C GLU A 50 3.43 -8.42 6.20
N ARG A 51 4.76 -8.47 6.14
CA ARG A 51 5.48 -8.52 4.88
C ARG A 51 5.42 -9.95 4.33
N ILE A 52 4.69 -10.14 3.23
CA ILE A 52 4.43 -11.45 2.64
C ILE A 52 5.39 -11.80 1.50
N HIS A 53 6.13 -10.82 0.97
CA HIS A 53 7.15 -11.01 -0.06
C HIS A 53 8.25 -9.96 0.07
N MET A 54 9.50 -10.36 -0.24
CA MET A 54 10.67 -9.50 -0.24
C MET A 54 11.73 -10.02 -1.23
N THR A 55 12.22 -9.12 -2.07
CA THR A 55 13.40 -9.30 -2.92
C THR A 55 14.27 -8.05 -2.85
N ASP A 56 15.40 -8.02 -3.56
CA ASP A 56 16.23 -6.81 -3.66
C ASP A 56 15.52 -5.70 -4.45
N ASP A 57 14.55 -6.04 -5.30
CA ASP A 57 13.87 -5.11 -6.20
C ASP A 57 12.56 -4.57 -5.64
N TYR A 58 11.80 -5.35 -4.86
CA TYR A 58 10.52 -4.93 -4.31
C TYR A 58 10.09 -5.76 -3.10
N GLU A 59 9.13 -5.23 -2.36
CA GLU A 59 8.47 -5.92 -1.25
C GLU A 59 6.94 -5.79 -1.31
N VAL A 60 6.25 -6.72 -0.65
CA VAL A 60 4.77 -6.73 -0.56
C VAL A 60 4.33 -6.91 0.88
N TRP A 61 3.38 -6.09 1.29
CA TRP A 61 2.76 -6.09 2.61
C TRP A 61 1.27 -6.39 2.54
N LEU A 62 0.80 -7.19 3.47
CA LEU A 62 -0.62 -7.43 3.74
C LEU A 62 -1.00 -6.63 4.98
N ILE A 63 -2.08 -5.85 4.90
CA ILE A 63 -2.53 -4.97 5.99
C ILE A 63 -4.01 -5.19 6.26
N SER A 64 -4.39 -5.32 7.51
CA SER A 64 -5.79 -5.32 7.94
C SER A 64 -6.14 -4.04 8.69
N TRP A 65 -7.40 -3.66 8.60
CA TRP A 65 -7.90 -2.37 9.08
C TRP A 65 -9.22 -2.57 9.81
N LEU A 66 -9.23 -2.30 11.10
CA LEU A 66 -10.48 -2.13 11.84
C LEU A 66 -11.08 -0.74 11.56
N PRO A 67 -12.39 -0.55 11.77
CA PRO A 67 -13.03 0.76 11.63
C PRO A 67 -12.31 1.85 12.42
N GLY A 68 -12.03 2.99 11.77
CA GLY A 68 -11.35 4.14 12.36
C GLY A 68 -9.82 4.10 12.27
N GLN A 69 -9.21 3.00 11.85
CA GLN A 69 -7.76 2.94 11.67
C GLN A 69 -7.31 3.68 10.42
N SER A 70 -6.19 4.40 10.50
CA SER A 70 -5.58 5.14 9.39
C SER A 70 -4.07 5.09 9.42
N THR A 71 -3.42 5.44 8.31
CA THR A 71 -1.97 5.63 8.26
C THR A 71 -1.53 6.98 8.78
N GLY A 72 -2.40 7.98 8.71
CA GLY A 72 -1.97 9.38 8.69
C GLY A 72 -1.25 9.73 7.39
N PHE A 73 -1.08 11.03 7.11
CA PHE A 73 -0.35 11.47 5.91
C PHE A 73 1.12 11.08 5.98
N HIS A 74 1.60 10.40 4.93
CA HIS A 74 2.98 9.95 4.81
C HIS A 74 3.40 9.85 3.34
N ASP A 75 4.70 9.79 3.09
CA ASP A 75 5.30 9.37 1.82
C ASP A 75 6.22 8.15 2.05
N HIS A 76 6.67 7.55 0.96
CA HIS A 76 7.48 6.34 0.95
C HIS A 76 8.92 6.63 0.46
N GLY A 77 9.39 7.87 0.66
CA GLY A 77 10.71 8.29 0.20
C GLY A 77 10.89 8.09 -1.30
N VAL A 78 11.93 7.36 -1.67
CA VAL A 78 12.29 7.09 -3.08
C VAL A 78 11.52 5.93 -3.70
N SER A 79 10.74 5.18 -2.90
CA SER A 79 10.00 4.03 -3.39
C SER A 79 8.76 4.47 -4.17
N ALA A 80 8.57 3.90 -5.35
CA ALA A 80 7.28 3.84 -6.00
C ALA A 80 6.40 2.80 -5.30
N GLY A 81 5.09 2.90 -5.43
CA GLY A 81 4.19 1.97 -4.78
C GLY A 81 2.92 1.68 -5.57
N ALA A 82 2.24 0.65 -5.14
CA ALA A 82 0.86 0.36 -5.48
C ALA A 82 0.15 -0.29 -4.29
N PHE A 83 -1.15 -0.04 -4.14
CA PHE A 83 -1.97 -0.80 -3.21
C PHE A 83 -3.32 -1.15 -3.82
N GLY A 84 -3.90 -2.24 -3.34
CA GLY A 84 -5.24 -2.66 -3.72
C GLY A 84 -6.01 -3.17 -2.52
N VAL A 85 -7.32 -2.93 -2.53
CA VAL A 85 -8.21 -3.49 -1.52
C VAL A 85 -8.63 -4.88 -1.94
N VAL A 86 -8.39 -5.87 -1.08
CA VAL A 86 -8.77 -7.27 -1.32
C VAL A 86 -10.06 -7.66 -0.60
N TRP A 87 -10.43 -6.93 0.46
CA TRP A 87 -11.67 -7.09 1.20
C TRP A 87 -12.14 -5.76 1.78
N GLY A 88 -13.44 -5.48 1.73
CA GLY A 88 -14.03 -4.25 2.26
C GLY A 88 -13.76 -3.02 1.38
N ALA A 89 -13.54 -1.88 2.02
CA ALA A 89 -13.24 -0.62 1.35
C ALA A 89 -12.38 0.27 2.24
N LEU A 90 -11.53 1.07 1.61
CA LEU A 90 -10.71 2.10 2.25
C LEU A 90 -10.99 3.46 1.61
N GLU A 91 -10.55 4.51 2.24
CA GLU A 91 -10.56 5.86 1.72
C GLU A 91 -9.12 6.37 1.60
N GLU A 92 -8.79 6.98 0.48
CA GLU A 92 -7.49 7.58 0.23
C GLU A 92 -7.62 9.08 0.07
N SER A 93 -6.91 9.83 0.89
CA SER A 93 -6.70 11.27 0.75
C SER A 93 -5.29 11.53 0.23
N VAL A 94 -5.15 12.39 -0.78
CA VAL A 94 -3.86 12.71 -1.41
C VAL A 94 -3.52 14.18 -1.19
N ALA A 95 -2.27 14.48 -0.99
CA ALA A 95 -1.78 15.84 -0.91
C ALA A 95 -0.46 16.02 -1.65
N THR A 96 -0.12 17.24 -2.01
CA THR A 96 1.21 17.57 -2.51
C THR A 96 2.17 17.78 -1.35
N ARG A 97 3.43 17.40 -1.53
CA ARG A 97 4.50 17.73 -0.58
C ARG A 97 4.57 19.25 -0.36
N ARG A 98 4.98 19.65 0.86
CA ARG A 98 5.24 21.05 1.23
C ARG A 98 4.02 21.95 1.08
N GLY A 99 3.23 22.03 2.13
CA GLY A 99 2.13 22.99 2.25
C GLY A 99 0.92 22.68 1.36
N GLY A 100 0.92 21.55 0.65
CA GLY A 100 -0.24 21.09 -0.08
C GLY A 100 -1.40 20.78 0.87
N ARG A 101 -2.61 21.26 0.52
CA ARG A 101 -3.80 20.88 1.27
C ARG A 101 -4.25 19.49 0.84
N PRO A 102 -4.68 18.63 1.80
CA PRO A 102 -5.30 17.37 1.47
C PRO A 102 -6.49 17.56 0.53
N ARG A 103 -6.59 16.69 -0.47
CA ARG A 103 -7.80 16.59 -1.30
C ARG A 103 -8.84 15.76 -0.58
N ALA A 104 -10.10 15.90 -1.00
CA ALA A 104 -11.17 15.05 -0.51
C ALA A 104 -10.83 13.58 -0.72
N ALA A 105 -11.19 12.76 0.27
CA ALA A 105 -10.94 11.33 0.21
C ALA A 105 -11.68 10.68 -0.97
N THR A 106 -11.02 9.74 -1.61
CA THR A 106 -11.58 8.89 -2.67
C THR A 106 -11.72 7.48 -2.15
N ARG A 107 -12.90 6.90 -2.31
CA ARG A 107 -13.17 5.52 -1.91
C ARG A 107 -12.44 4.54 -2.84
N VAL A 108 -11.80 3.54 -2.24
CA VAL A 108 -11.11 2.42 -2.90
C VAL A 108 -11.76 1.14 -2.42
N THR A 109 -12.37 0.39 -3.32
CA THR A 109 -13.14 -0.82 -3.00
C THR A 109 -12.41 -2.09 -3.41
N SER A 110 -12.91 -3.23 -2.97
CA SER A 110 -12.34 -4.53 -3.33
C SER A 110 -12.22 -4.67 -4.86
N GLY A 111 -11.01 -5.00 -5.31
CA GLY A 111 -10.63 -5.08 -6.72
C GLY A 111 -10.02 -3.81 -7.31
N ASP A 112 -10.19 -2.65 -6.66
CA ASP A 112 -9.53 -1.42 -7.09
C ASP A 112 -8.04 -1.45 -6.73
N VAL A 113 -7.20 -0.94 -7.64
CA VAL A 113 -5.76 -0.75 -7.45
C VAL A 113 -5.38 0.70 -7.70
N ARG A 114 -4.53 1.24 -6.85
CA ARG A 114 -3.88 2.54 -6.99
C ARG A 114 -2.39 2.34 -7.13
N SER A 115 -1.74 3.09 -8.04
CA SER A 115 -0.29 3.10 -8.18
C SER A 115 0.24 4.52 -8.25
N PHE A 116 1.44 4.71 -7.74
CA PHE A 116 2.06 6.03 -7.59
C PHE A 116 3.58 5.96 -7.70
N GLY A 117 4.17 7.08 -8.08
CA GLY A 117 5.62 7.26 -8.13
C GLY A 117 6.21 7.62 -6.76
N PRO A 118 7.54 7.80 -6.70
CA PRO A 118 8.25 8.27 -5.50
C PRO A 118 7.67 9.56 -4.93
N HIS A 119 7.82 9.74 -3.62
CA HIS A 119 7.39 10.94 -2.91
C HIS A 119 5.87 11.24 -2.96
N TYR A 120 5.07 10.26 -3.29
CA TYR A 120 3.62 10.39 -3.24
C TYR A 120 3.15 10.50 -1.79
N VAL A 121 2.41 11.56 -1.48
CA VAL A 121 1.91 11.81 -0.13
C VAL A 121 0.44 11.46 -0.05
N HIS A 122 0.10 10.51 0.80
CA HIS A 122 -1.29 10.12 1.03
C HIS A 122 -1.57 9.72 2.49
N ASP A 123 -2.83 9.65 2.81
CA ASP A 123 -3.40 8.99 3.98
C ASP A 123 -4.41 7.95 3.52
N VAL A 124 -4.28 6.73 4.01
CA VAL A 124 -5.22 5.64 3.78
C VAL A 124 -5.92 5.32 5.08
N GLN A 125 -7.24 5.26 5.07
CA GLN A 125 -8.04 5.02 6.27
C GLN A 125 -9.20 4.06 6.02
N ASN A 126 -9.58 3.35 7.06
CA ASN A 126 -10.86 2.66 7.13
C ASN A 126 -11.85 3.55 7.91
N SER A 127 -12.93 3.98 7.26
CA SER A 127 -13.94 4.83 7.90
C SER A 127 -14.46 4.19 9.20
N ALA A 128 -14.70 5.00 10.24
CA ALA A 128 -15.22 4.54 11.52
C ALA A 128 -16.60 3.86 11.43
N THR A 129 -17.33 4.06 10.34
CA THR A 129 -18.66 3.47 10.07
C THR A 129 -18.59 2.27 9.12
N SER A 130 -17.39 1.91 8.64
CA SER A 130 -17.17 0.79 7.72
C SER A 130 -17.01 -0.55 8.46
N SER A 131 -16.99 -1.64 7.68
CA SER A 131 -16.57 -2.96 8.14
C SER A 131 -15.04 -3.08 8.12
N VAL A 132 -14.52 -4.20 8.60
CA VAL A 132 -13.11 -4.58 8.43
C VAL A 132 -12.71 -4.50 6.97
N ALA A 133 -11.51 -4.00 6.71
CA ALA A 133 -10.91 -4.02 5.38
C ALA A 133 -9.56 -4.75 5.40
N VAL A 134 -9.15 -5.25 4.23
CA VAL A 134 -7.83 -5.85 4.00
C VAL A 134 -7.28 -5.31 2.69
N SER A 135 -6.00 -4.97 2.68
CA SER A 135 -5.31 -4.45 1.50
C SER A 135 -3.94 -5.08 1.32
N VAL A 136 -3.48 -5.11 0.07
CA VAL A 136 -2.13 -5.50 -0.32
C VAL A 136 -1.40 -4.28 -0.83
N HIS A 137 -0.19 -4.06 -0.37
CA HIS A 137 0.67 -2.94 -0.73
C HIS A 137 2.01 -3.45 -1.26
N ALA A 138 2.47 -2.92 -2.38
CA ALA A 138 3.76 -3.25 -2.98
C ALA A 138 4.61 -2.00 -3.17
N TYR A 139 5.91 -2.09 -2.88
CA TYR A 139 6.85 -0.97 -2.97
C TYR A 139 8.13 -1.39 -3.67
N SER A 140 8.68 -0.49 -4.50
CA SER A 140 9.96 -0.70 -5.20
C SER A 140 10.74 0.62 -5.35
N PRO A 141 12.05 0.62 -5.00
CA PRO A 141 12.73 -0.42 -4.22
C PRO A 141 12.03 -0.67 -2.87
N PRO A 142 12.42 -1.71 -2.11
CA PRO A 142 11.89 -1.93 -0.76
C PRO A 142 11.97 -0.67 0.10
N LEU A 143 11.00 -0.49 0.99
CA LEU A 143 10.91 0.71 1.83
C LEU A 143 12.16 0.87 2.70
N SER A 144 12.79 2.03 2.62
CA SER A 144 13.93 2.41 3.45
C SER A 144 13.60 3.52 4.44
N SER A 145 12.61 4.36 4.10
CA SER A 145 12.15 5.45 4.96
C SER A 145 10.73 5.88 4.61
N MET A 146 10.02 6.42 5.60
CA MET A 146 8.73 7.09 5.45
C MET A 146 8.78 8.44 6.14
N THR A 147 8.33 9.50 5.45
CA THR A 147 8.14 10.80 6.06
C THR A 147 6.68 10.94 6.48
N ARG A 148 6.45 11.27 7.76
CA ARG A 148 5.14 11.54 8.33
C ARG A 148 4.82 13.02 8.25
N TYR A 149 3.56 13.36 8.06
CA TYR A 149 3.09 14.73 7.94
C TYR A 149 1.91 15.00 8.88
N SER A 150 1.90 16.19 9.49
CA SER A 150 0.76 16.72 10.23
C SER A 150 -0.02 17.70 9.37
N VAL A 151 -1.34 17.68 9.49
CA VAL A 151 -2.22 18.68 8.84
C VAL A 151 -2.23 19.95 9.67
N THR A 152 -1.90 21.05 9.04
CA THR A 152 -1.91 22.40 9.65
C THR A 152 -2.83 23.34 8.90
N SER A 153 -3.08 24.54 9.41
CA SER A 153 -3.86 25.58 8.72
C SER A 153 -3.24 25.99 7.37
N GLY A 154 -1.90 25.84 7.23
CA GLY A 154 -1.16 26.14 6.01
C GLY A 154 -1.01 24.96 5.03
N GLY A 155 -1.53 23.78 5.37
CA GLY A 155 -1.37 22.53 4.63
C GLY A 155 -0.55 21.50 5.40
N LEU A 156 0.18 20.60 4.71
CA LEU A 156 0.99 19.59 5.37
C LEU A 156 2.35 20.13 5.84
N ALA A 157 2.71 19.79 7.08
CA ALA A 157 4.03 20.03 7.66
C ALA A 157 4.70 18.69 8.00
N VAL A 158 6.01 18.58 7.81
CA VAL A 158 6.78 17.38 8.22
C VAL A 158 6.69 17.21 9.71
N ALA A 159 6.25 16.04 10.16
CA ALA A 159 6.18 15.66 11.58
C ALA A 159 7.38 14.81 12.01
N GLY A 160 7.95 14.03 11.10
CA GLY A 160 9.11 13.18 11.36
C GLY A 160 9.43 12.27 10.18
N THR A 161 10.54 11.55 10.28
CA THR A 161 10.93 10.51 9.34
C THR A 161 11.24 9.24 10.10
N GLU A 162 10.69 8.12 9.65
CA GLU A 162 10.88 6.78 10.18
C GLU A 162 11.78 5.99 9.22
N GLY A 163 12.69 5.20 9.75
CA GLY A 163 13.53 4.27 8.98
C GLY A 163 12.95 2.86 8.97
N ALA A 164 13.53 1.96 8.18
CA ALA A 164 13.07 0.57 8.01
C ALA A 164 13.03 -0.26 9.32
N GLY A 165 13.66 0.19 10.39
CA GLY A 165 13.63 -0.44 11.73
C GLY A 165 12.50 0.03 12.64
N ASP A 166 11.70 0.97 12.21
CA ASP A 166 10.68 1.62 13.03
C ASP A 166 9.25 1.08 12.77
N TRP A 167 9.10 0.18 11.80
CA TRP A 167 7.82 -0.49 11.46
C TRP A 167 7.96 -2.00 11.34
#